data_70d890bf4027fc9e2dcb2ff9741174ff
#
_entry.id   70d890bf4027fc9e2dcb2ff9741174ff
#
_cell.length_a   1.000
_cell.length_b   1.000
_cell.length_c   1.000
_cell.angle_alpha   90.00
_cell.angle_beta   90.00
_cell.angle_gamma   90.00
#
_symmetry.space_group_name_H-M   'P 1'
#
loop_
_entity.id
_entity.type
_entity.pdbx_description
1 polymer ?
#
loop_
_entity_poly.entity_id
_entity_poly.type
_entity_poly.pdbx_seq_one_letter_code
_entity_poly.pdbx_strand_id
1 'polypeptide(L)'
;KYTTYMDYGPLVAHEMAHHKGFYTERDANFISFLAGTNSDSRMLAYSSYRYILSYVTDECYTAANEMYNKDPEGTLEFLNKQPELSGRVKLDDQHNIEEYQKNYEANVNKALEENVSQAAESVADVGWDTQADLLEEKNYDGVVLMLLKYYFP
;
A
#
# COMPACT_ATOMS: atom_id res chain seq x y z
N LYS A 1 -2.83 -1.57 13.81
CA LYS A 1 -2.72 -1.77 12.35
C LYS A 1 -2.42 -3.25 12.08
N TYR A 2 -3.30 -3.91 11.33
CA TYR A 2 -3.10 -5.33 10.99
C TYR A 2 -2.10 -5.41 9.85
N THR A 3 -1.05 -6.23 10.03
CA THR A 3 -0.04 -6.39 9.00
C THR A 3 0.09 -7.86 8.64
N THR A 4 0.37 -8.14 7.38
CA THR A 4 0.65 -9.47 6.90
C THR A 4 2.15 -9.75 6.98
N TYR A 5 2.53 -11.02 6.87
CA TYR A 5 3.93 -11.40 6.84
C TYR A 5 4.68 -10.73 5.66
N MET A 6 4.01 -10.57 4.53
CA MET A 6 4.59 -9.95 3.34
C MET A 6 4.83 -8.44 3.52
N ASP A 7 3.92 -7.75 4.21
CA ASP A 7 3.98 -6.30 4.36
C ASP A 7 4.83 -5.85 5.57
N TYR A 8 5.17 -6.79 6.47
CA TYR A 8 5.88 -6.48 7.72
C TYR A 8 7.22 -5.78 7.49
N GLY A 9 8.03 -6.28 6.56
CA GLY A 9 9.34 -5.69 6.27
C GLY A 9 9.26 -4.26 5.75
N PRO A 10 8.50 -3.99 4.68
CA PRO A 10 8.25 -2.63 4.19
C PRO A 10 7.65 -1.70 5.25
N LEU A 11 6.69 -2.17 6.05
CA LEU A 11 6.10 -1.38 7.13
C LEU A 11 7.13 -0.99 8.19
N VAL A 12 7.97 -1.92 8.66
CA VAL A 12 9.04 -1.60 9.62
C VAL A 12 10.00 -0.57 9.04
N ALA A 13 10.38 -0.69 7.78
CA ALA A 13 11.25 0.29 7.12
C ALA A 13 10.59 1.68 7.01
N HIS A 14 9.28 1.72 6.78
CA HIS A 14 8.47 2.94 6.77
C HIS A 14 8.47 3.62 8.16
N GLU A 15 8.13 2.89 9.21
CA GLU A 15 8.16 3.42 10.58
C GLU A 15 9.56 3.91 11.00
N MET A 16 10.60 3.17 10.59
CA MET A 16 11.98 3.60 10.81
C MET A 16 12.32 4.90 10.06
N ALA A 17 11.75 5.15 8.88
CA ALA A 17 11.93 6.41 8.17
C ALA A 17 11.33 7.57 8.96
N HIS A 18 10.13 7.42 9.54
CA HIS A 18 9.55 8.42 10.45
C HIS A 18 10.46 8.69 11.65
N HIS A 19 11.01 7.66 12.29
CA HIS A 19 11.97 7.80 13.39
C HIS A 19 13.26 8.50 12.97
N LYS A 20 13.62 8.52 11.69
CA LYS A 20 14.78 9.23 11.13
C LYS A 20 14.46 10.65 10.68
N GLY A 21 13.21 11.12 10.87
CA GLY A 21 12.80 12.49 10.59
C GLY A 21 12.14 12.70 9.21
N PHE A 22 11.79 11.64 8.50
CA PHE A 22 10.96 11.73 7.30
C PHE A 22 9.48 11.72 7.72
N TYR A 23 8.92 12.91 7.96
CA TYR A 23 7.60 13.03 8.60
C TYR A 23 6.42 12.85 7.65
N THR A 24 6.62 12.99 6.33
CA THR A 24 5.53 12.79 5.38
C THR A 24 5.42 11.33 4.98
N GLU A 25 4.18 10.82 4.83
CA GLU A 25 3.91 9.46 4.39
C GLU A 25 4.57 9.17 3.04
N ARG A 26 4.50 10.12 2.12
CA ARG A 26 5.16 10.05 0.82
C ARG A 26 6.67 9.75 0.96
N ASP A 27 7.36 10.51 1.81
CA ASP A 27 8.80 10.37 1.97
C ASP A 27 9.14 9.06 2.69
N ALA A 28 8.35 8.69 3.72
CA ALA A 28 8.51 7.44 4.46
C ALA A 28 8.29 6.21 3.55
N ASN A 29 7.24 6.21 2.73
CA ASN A 29 6.97 5.17 1.74
C ASN A 29 8.10 5.06 0.71
N PHE A 30 8.61 6.18 0.21
CA PHE A 30 9.70 6.18 -0.76
C PHE A 30 11.02 5.68 -0.15
N ILE A 31 11.38 6.12 1.05
CA ILE A 31 12.57 5.66 1.77
C ILE A 31 12.47 4.16 2.10
N SER A 32 11.29 3.70 2.55
CA SER A 32 11.02 2.28 2.78
C SER A 32 11.25 1.45 1.52
N PHE A 33 10.72 1.90 0.38
CA PHE A 33 10.93 1.27 -0.91
C PHE A 33 12.42 1.19 -1.28
N LEU A 34 13.15 2.31 -1.18
CA LEU A 34 14.58 2.32 -1.48
C LEU A 34 15.38 1.40 -0.56
N ALA A 35 15.10 1.42 0.75
CA ALA A 35 15.77 0.58 1.71
C ALA A 35 15.54 -0.92 1.42
N GLY A 36 14.31 -1.29 1.12
CA GLY A 36 13.97 -2.67 0.83
C GLY A 36 14.53 -3.18 -0.48
N THR A 37 14.44 -2.39 -1.55
CA THR A 37 14.91 -2.79 -2.89
C THR A 37 16.43 -2.83 -3.00
N ASN A 38 17.16 -2.07 -2.17
CA ASN A 38 18.63 -2.10 -2.08
C ASN A 38 19.14 -3.08 -1.00
N SER A 39 18.26 -3.85 -0.38
CA SER A 39 18.64 -4.89 0.60
C SER A 39 19.19 -6.14 -0.09
N ASP A 40 20.12 -6.83 0.56
CA ASP A 40 20.58 -8.17 0.15
C ASP A 40 19.51 -9.24 0.29
N SER A 41 18.44 -8.97 1.01
CA SER A 41 17.30 -9.86 1.19
C SER A 41 16.36 -9.81 -0.02
N ARG A 42 16.36 -10.87 -0.83
CA ARG A 42 15.42 -11.00 -1.97
C ARG A 42 13.96 -10.94 -1.54
N MET A 43 13.66 -11.46 -0.34
CA MET A 43 12.32 -11.44 0.23
C MET A 43 11.90 -9.99 0.52
N LEU A 44 12.76 -9.22 1.18
CA LEU A 44 12.47 -7.82 1.49
C LEU A 44 12.37 -6.97 0.22
N ALA A 45 13.26 -7.18 -0.75
CA ALA A 45 13.16 -6.49 -2.03
C ALA A 45 11.83 -6.79 -2.74
N TYR A 46 11.42 -8.06 -2.82
CA TYR A 46 10.15 -8.46 -3.41
C TYR A 46 8.96 -7.84 -2.68
N SER A 47 8.94 -7.91 -1.35
CA SER A 47 7.89 -7.32 -0.52
C SER A 47 7.78 -5.80 -0.74
N SER A 48 8.92 -5.12 -0.89
CA SER A 48 8.96 -3.67 -1.11
C SER A 48 8.43 -3.28 -2.50
N TYR A 49 8.76 -4.04 -3.55
CA TYR A 49 8.14 -3.84 -4.87
C TYR A 49 6.63 -4.07 -4.83
N ARG A 50 6.21 -5.14 -4.14
CA ARG A 50 4.80 -5.47 -4.03
C ARG A 50 4.02 -4.43 -3.21
N TYR A 51 4.61 -3.93 -2.12
CA TYR A 51 4.01 -2.89 -1.28
C TYR A 51 3.76 -1.60 -2.08
N ILE A 52 4.74 -1.16 -2.87
CA ILE A 52 4.61 0.05 -3.68
C ILE A 52 3.71 -0.13 -4.91
N LEU A 53 3.50 -1.38 -5.34
CA LEU A 53 2.67 -1.69 -6.52
C LEU A 53 1.23 -1.22 -6.35
N SER A 54 0.66 -1.28 -5.13
CA SER A 54 -0.69 -0.80 -4.86
C SER A 54 -0.83 0.69 -5.20
N TYR A 55 0.10 1.51 -4.76
CA TYR A 55 0.09 2.96 -5.04
C TYR A 55 0.20 3.24 -6.55
N VAL A 56 1.10 2.54 -7.24
CA VAL A 56 1.25 2.68 -8.69
C VAL A 56 -0.02 2.24 -9.42
N THR A 57 -0.66 1.18 -8.96
CA THR A 57 -1.90 0.66 -9.56
C THR A 57 -3.04 1.67 -9.39
N ASP A 58 -3.20 2.26 -8.23
CA ASP A 58 -4.24 3.24 -7.94
C ASP A 58 -4.07 4.49 -8.81
N GLU A 59 -2.84 5.00 -8.95
CA GLU A 59 -2.53 6.10 -9.86
C GLU A 59 -2.80 5.75 -11.33
N CYS A 60 -2.45 4.53 -11.74
CA CYS A 60 -2.76 4.07 -13.10
C CYS A 60 -4.28 4.03 -13.35
N TYR A 61 -5.08 3.59 -12.37
CA TYR A 61 -6.53 3.61 -12.49
C TYR A 61 -7.09 5.03 -12.56
N THR A 62 -6.58 5.94 -11.74
CA THR A 62 -6.97 7.36 -11.76
C THR A 62 -6.67 7.99 -13.12
N ALA A 63 -5.45 7.82 -13.61
CA ALA A 63 -5.04 8.31 -14.92
C ALA A 63 -5.87 7.68 -16.07
N ALA A 64 -6.12 6.37 -15.99
CA ALA A 64 -6.92 5.66 -16.99
C ALA A 64 -8.38 6.17 -17.02
N ASN A 65 -8.98 6.46 -15.87
CA ASN A 65 -10.32 7.05 -15.81
C ASN A 65 -10.38 8.44 -16.43
N GLU A 66 -9.38 9.28 -16.19
CA GLU A 66 -9.29 10.59 -16.82
C GLU A 66 -9.12 10.51 -18.34
N MET A 67 -8.30 9.58 -18.81
CA MET A 67 -8.10 9.33 -20.24
C MET A 67 -9.39 8.79 -20.87
N TYR A 68 -10.07 7.86 -20.22
CA TYR A 68 -11.31 7.24 -20.71
C TYR A 68 -12.42 8.26 -20.94
N ASN A 69 -12.54 9.27 -20.07
CA ASN A 69 -13.50 10.35 -20.22
C ASN A 69 -13.25 11.22 -21.48
N LYS A 70 -12.02 11.23 -22.01
CA LYS A 70 -11.62 12.01 -23.18
C LYS A 70 -11.57 11.16 -24.46
N ASP A 71 -11.06 9.94 -24.36
CA ASP A 71 -10.87 9.00 -25.44
C ASP A 71 -11.06 7.56 -24.95
N PRO A 72 -12.29 7.02 -24.96
CA PRO A 72 -12.56 5.67 -24.49
C PRO A 72 -11.85 4.58 -25.29
N GLU A 73 -11.82 4.69 -26.63
CA GLU A 73 -11.25 3.65 -27.49
C GLU A 73 -9.72 3.60 -27.34
N GLY A 74 -9.05 4.75 -27.40
CA GLY A 74 -7.60 4.84 -27.22
C GLY A 74 -7.16 4.40 -25.83
N THR A 75 -7.95 4.68 -24.79
CA THR A 75 -7.66 4.21 -23.43
C THR A 75 -7.74 2.70 -23.33
N LEU A 76 -8.77 2.07 -23.88
CA LEU A 76 -8.90 0.61 -23.88
C LEU A 76 -7.78 -0.06 -24.70
N GLU A 77 -7.41 0.51 -25.83
CA GLU A 77 -6.27 0.04 -26.62
C GLU A 77 -4.95 0.14 -25.84
N PHE A 78 -4.72 1.24 -25.13
CA PHE A 78 -3.55 1.43 -24.27
C PHE A 78 -3.52 0.40 -23.14
N LEU A 79 -4.63 0.21 -22.40
CA LEU A 79 -4.71 -0.73 -21.28
C LEU A 79 -4.48 -2.18 -21.74
N ASN A 80 -5.01 -2.57 -22.89
CA ASN A 80 -4.83 -3.91 -23.44
C ASN A 80 -3.39 -4.22 -23.86
N LYS A 81 -2.55 -3.20 -24.04
CA LYS A 81 -1.12 -3.35 -24.38
C LYS A 81 -0.22 -3.41 -23.14
N GLN A 82 -0.77 -3.14 -21.96
CA GLN A 82 0.04 -3.17 -20.73
C GLN A 82 0.44 -4.60 -20.36
N PRO A 83 1.65 -4.81 -19.81
CA PRO A 83 2.07 -6.12 -19.34
C PRO A 83 1.18 -6.58 -18.18
N GLU A 84 0.73 -7.82 -18.25
CA GLU A 84 0.03 -8.42 -17.12
C GLU A 84 1.00 -8.78 -15.99
N LEU A 85 0.52 -8.64 -14.75
CA LEU A 85 1.22 -9.20 -13.59
C LEU A 85 1.33 -10.72 -13.74
N SER A 86 2.49 -11.25 -13.36
CA SER A 86 2.70 -12.70 -13.40
C SER A 86 1.68 -13.42 -12.51
N GLY A 87 1.31 -14.65 -12.88
CA GLY A 87 0.39 -15.47 -12.08
C GLY A 87 0.88 -15.67 -10.63
N ARG A 88 2.19 -15.66 -10.42
CA ARG A 88 2.76 -15.75 -9.06
C ARG A 88 2.46 -14.51 -8.23
N VAL A 89 2.63 -13.31 -8.78
CA VAL A 89 2.33 -12.06 -8.07
C VAL A 89 0.84 -11.99 -7.75
N LYS A 90 -0.03 -12.32 -8.71
CA LYS A 90 -1.50 -12.36 -8.50
C LYS A 90 -1.88 -13.32 -7.36
N LEU A 91 -1.24 -14.49 -7.29
CA LEU A 91 -1.47 -15.46 -6.22
C LEU A 91 -0.98 -14.98 -4.86
N ASP A 92 0.21 -14.37 -4.82
CA ASP A 92 0.77 -13.82 -3.60
C ASP A 92 -0.08 -12.64 -3.07
N ASP A 93 -0.67 -11.82 -3.95
CA ASP A 93 -1.63 -10.77 -3.57
C ASP A 93 -2.92 -11.35 -3.00
N GLN A 94 -3.47 -12.38 -3.62
CA GLN A 94 -4.64 -13.07 -3.10
C GLN A 94 -4.39 -13.63 -1.70
N HIS A 95 -3.29 -14.33 -1.49
CA HIS A 95 -2.92 -14.87 -0.18
C HIS A 95 -2.73 -13.77 0.86
N ASN A 96 -2.16 -12.64 0.46
CA ASN A 96 -1.98 -11.50 1.36
C ASN A 96 -3.33 -10.91 1.81
N ILE A 97 -4.29 -10.79 0.90
CA ILE A 97 -5.65 -10.34 1.22
C ILE A 97 -6.34 -11.32 2.17
N GLU A 98 -6.23 -12.63 1.90
CA GLU A 98 -6.80 -13.69 2.76
C GLU A 98 -6.18 -13.66 4.17
N GLU A 99 -4.86 -13.49 4.27
CA GLU A 99 -4.14 -13.36 5.55
C GLU A 99 -4.59 -12.10 6.31
N TYR A 100 -4.70 -10.97 5.63
CA TYR A 100 -5.19 -9.73 6.22
C TYR A 100 -6.60 -9.89 6.77
N GLN A 101 -7.53 -10.44 5.99
CA GLN A 101 -8.92 -10.68 6.40
C GLN A 101 -8.99 -11.59 7.62
N LYS A 102 -8.23 -12.69 7.61
CA LYS A 102 -8.15 -13.63 8.76
C LYS A 102 -7.64 -12.94 10.02
N ASN A 103 -6.60 -12.14 9.92
CA ASN A 103 -6.04 -11.39 11.04
C ASN A 103 -7.02 -10.34 11.55
N TYR A 104 -7.72 -9.64 10.65
CA TYR A 104 -8.77 -8.69 11.01
C TYR A 104 -9.91 -9.36 11.79
N GLU A 105 -10.48 -10.44 11.26
CA GLU A 105 -11.57 -11.19 11.90
C GLU A 105 -11.15 -11.74 13.28
N ALA A 106 -9.94 -12.28 13.41
CA ALA A 106 -9.44 -12.80 14.67
C ALA A 106 -9.33 -11.69 15.73
N ASN A 107 -8.90 -10.49 15.36
CA ASN A 107 -8.77 -9.38 16.29
C ASN A 107 -10.13 -8.73 16.62
N VAL A 108 -11.05 -8.64 15.66
CA VAL A 108 -12.43 -8.20 15.93
C VAL A 108 -13.12 -9.16 16.90
N ASN A 109 -13.01 -10.47 16.67
CA ASN A 109 -13.60 -11.47 17.58
C ASN A 109 -12.99 -11.38 18.98
N LYS A 110 -11.66 -11.23 19.08
CA LYS A 110 -10.97 -11.05 20.36
C LYS A 110 -11.45 -9.78 21.09
N ALA A 111 -11.57 -8.65 20.38
CA ALA A 111 -12.07 -7.40 20.96
C ALA A 111 -13.54 -7.51 21.43
N LEU A 112 -14.36 -8.28 20.72
CA LEU A 112 -15.75 -8.56 21.14
C LEU A 112 -15.82 -9.47 22.38
N GLU A 113 -14.87 -10.38 22.54
CA GLU A 113 -14.76 -11.27 23.72
C GLU A 113 -14.25 -10.54 24.96
N GLU A 114 -13.36 -9.55 24.80
CA GLU A 114 -12.65 -8.88 25.92
C GLU A 114 -13.42 -7.74 26.58
N ASN A 115 -14.55 -7.27 26.12
CA ASN A 115 -15.53 -6.30 26.67
C ASN A 115 -15.89 -5.16 25.71
N VAL A 116 -17.14 -4.71 25.83
CA VAL A 116 -17.72 -3.61 25.04
C VAL A 116 -16.95 -2.29 25.12
N SER A 117 -16.23 -2.03 26.23
CA SER A 117 -15.41 -0.81 26.38
C SER A 117 -14.13 -0.85 25.56
N GLN A 118 -13.48 -2.02 25.42
CA GLN A 118 -12.29 -2.19 24.57
C GLN A 118 -12.67 -2.26 23.08
N ALA A 119 -13.85 -2.79 22.75
CA ALA A 119 -14.38 -2.71 21.40
C ALA A 119 -14.67 -1.26 20.97
N ALA A 120 -15.10 -0.40 21.90
CA ALA A 120 -15.29 1.03 21.62
C ALA A 120 -13.95 1.77 21.40
N GLU A 121 -12.90 1.40 22.11
CA GLU A 121 -11.55 1.94 21.93
C GLU A 121 -10.93 1.48 20.57
N SER A 122 -11.10 0.22 20.20
CA SER A 122 -10.63 -0.29 18.90
C SER A 122 -11.42 0.26 17.72
N VAL A 123 -12.71 0.59 17.89
CA VAL A 123 -13.51 1.32 16.89
C VAL A 123 -13.09 2.78 16.79
N ALA A 124 -12.68 3.41 17.91
CA ALA A 124 -12.11 4.76 17.90
C ALA A 124 -10.74 4.80 17.18
N ASP A 125 -9.88 3.80 17.37
CA ASP A 125 -8.62 3.65 16.63
C ASP A 125 -8.84 3.49 15.11
N VAL A 126 -9.81 2.68 14.70
CA VAL A 126 -10.23 2.58 13.30
C VAL A 126 -10.77 3.92 12.78
N GLY A 127 -11.48 4.68 13.62
CA GLY A 127 -11.96 6.03 13.29
C GLY A 127 -10.83 7.05 13.14
N TRP A 128 -9.75 6.93 13.91
CA TRP A 128 -8.57 7.78 13.78
C TRP A 128 -7.76 7.45 12.51
N ASP A 129 -7.57 6.18 12.19
CA ASP A 129 -6.94 5.75 10.93
C ASP A 129 -7.74 6.27 9.72
N THR A 130 -9.08 6.19 9.75
CA THR A 130 -9.94 6.73 8.68
C THR A 130 -9.86 8.26 8.57
N GLN A 131 -9.64 8.97 9.68
CA GLN A 131 -9.51 10.42 9.68
C GLN A 131 -8.10 10.85 9.26
N ALA A 132 -7.07 10.09 9.59
CA ALA A 132 -5.73 10.24 9.07
C ALA A 132 -5.71 9.97 7.55
N ASP A 133 -6.33 8.88 7.09
CA ASP A 133 -6.49 8.55 5.67
C ASP A 133 -7.20 9.68 4.89
N LEU A 134 -8.25 10.29 5.45
CA LEU A 134 -8.94 11.44 4.84
C LEU A 134 -8.08 12.71 4.75
N LEU A 135 -7.13 12.89 5.68
CA LEU A 135 -6.15 13.97 5.64
C LEU A 135 -4.97 13.64 4.72
N GLU A 136 -4.71 12.35 4.49
CA GLU A 136 -3.63 11.81 3.66
C GLU A 136 -4.01 11.65 2.19
N GLU A 137 -5.29 11.66 1.82
CA GLU A 137 -5.79 11.52 0.43
C GLU A 137 -5.07 12.42 -0.59
N LYS A 138 -4.36 13.44 -0.14
CA LYS A 138 -3.55 14.34 -0.98
C LYS A 138 -2.06 13.98 -1.09
N ASN A 139 -1.58 12.94 -0.40
CA ASN A 139 -0.15 12.60 -0.35
C ASN A 139 0.23 11.30 -1.09
N TYR A 140 -0.73 10.49 -1.52
CA TYR A 140 -0.44 9.24 -2.25
C TYR A 140 0.18 9.52 -3.63
N ASP A 141 -0.30 10.54 -4.35
CA ASP A 141 0.26 11.01 -5.62
C ASP A 141 1.76 11.29 -5.54
N GLY A 142 2.23 11.67 -4.36
CA GLY A 142 3.61 12.08 -4.14
C GLY A 142 4.62 10.93 -4.24
N VAL A 143 4.32 9.72 -3.77
CA VAL A 143 5.28 8.59 -3.81
C VAL A 143 5.47 8.11 -5.24
N VAL A 144 4.42 8.02 -6.04
CA VAL A 144 4.50 7.64 -7.45
C VAL A 144 5.30 8.66 -8.25
N LEU A 145 5.11 9.95 -8.00
CA LEU A 145 5.91 11.02 -8.60
C LEU A 145 7.40 10.91 -8.23
N MET A 146 7.73 10.53 -6.99
CA MET A 146 9.11 10.30 -6.58
C MET A 146 9.72 9.08 -7.28
N LEU A 147 8.97 8.00 -7.45
CA LEU A 147 9.40 6.83 -8.22
C LEU A 147 9.65 7.17 -9.68
N LEU A 148 8.74 7.92 -10.32
CA LEU A 148 8.92 8.37 -11.70
C LEU A 148 10.21 9.19 -11.85
N LYS A 149 10.47 10.15 -10.97
CA LYS A 149 11.70 10.95 -10.98
C LYS A 149 12.96 10.13 -10.70
N TYR A 150 12.87 9.06 -9.92
CA TYR A 150 13.98 8.19 -9.60
C TYR A 150 14.37 7.29 -10.78
N TYR A 151 13.38 6.72 -11.47
CA TYR A 151 13.61 5.81 -12.60
C TYR A 151 13.72 6.51 -13.96
N PHE A 152 13.17 7.73 -14.09
CA PHE A 152 13.12 8.51 -15.33
C PHE A 152 13.57 9.97 -15.04
N PRO A 153 14.87 10.18 -14.68
CA PRO A 153 15.42 11.48 -14.31
C PRO A 153 15.44 12.47 -15.48
#